data_343000f6347f5fa8ff29d304cdb61131
#
_entry.id   343000f6347f5fa8ff29d304cdb61131
#
_cell.length_a   1.000
_cell.length_b   1.000
_cell.length_c   1.000
_cell.angle_alpha   90.00
_cell.angle_beta   90.00
_cell.angle_gamma   90.00
#
_symmetry.space_group_name_H-M   'P 1'
#
loop_
_entity.id
_entity.type
_entity.pdbx_description
1 polymer ?
#
loop_
_entity_poly.entity_id
_entity_poly.type
_entity_poly.pdbx_seq_one_letter_code
_entity_poly.pdbx_strand_id
1 'polypeptide(L)'
;MRYFNFCKVNGAGNDFILIDLISRGEESFSREEVIHLCDRRKGIGADGLLILYPAQDAGFFVDFYNADGSNGSLCGNGARCIIKYAFEQGMDRDGEVRFQFGEKIYRGELPNGGEPVFHLNRPARLKKGFKIKAHNSLFTAHFCDTGSPHLIVDINDVPVDHRYPGKTFSDFTGFPVDGLGRELRCHPDFAPQGLNVNFIKTVDEHNLIIRTWERGVEGETDACGTGSTAAAI
;
A
#
# COMPACT_ATOMS: atom_id res chain seq x y z
N MET A 1 13.64 -22.12 21.94
CA MET A 1 13.53 -21.96 20.47
C MET A 1 12.03 -21.98 20.15
N ARG A 2 11.50 -20.94 19.49
CA ARG A 2 10.09 -20.89 19.09
C ARG A 2 9.95 -21.45 17.68
N TYR A 3 8.87 -22.18 17.39
CA TYR A 3 8.58 -22.73 16.08
C TYR A 3 7.22 -22.20 15.61
N PHE A 4 7.19 -21.63 14.43
CA PHE A 4 5.99 -21.14 13.78
C PHE A 4 5.81 -21.80 12.42
N ASN A 5 4.59 -22.15 12.10
CA ASN A 5 4.21 -22.40 10.72
C ASN A 5 4.01 -21.04 10.03
N PHE A 6 4.43 -20.94 8.80
CA PHE A 6 4.22 -19.74 8.01
C PHE A 6 3.83 -20.09 6.57
N CYS A 7 3.14 -19.18 5.93
CA CYS A 7 2.92 -19.19 4.49
C CYS A 7 3.72 -18.07 3.84
N LYS A 8 4.34 -18.35 2.70
CA LYS A 8 4.93 -17.33 1.85
C LYS A 8 3.86 -16.93 0.84
N VAL A 9 3.43 -15.67 0.86
CA VAL A 9 2.37 -15.13 0.01
C VAL A 9 2.87 -13.98 -0.82
N ASN A 10 2.25 -13.75 -1.98
CA ASN A 10 2.63 -12.68 -2.90
C ASN A 10 1.37 -12.02 -3.48
N GLY A 11 1.31 -10.70 -3.42
CA GLY A 11 0.25 -9.88 -4.00
C GLY A 11 0.85 -8.83 -4.94
N ALA A 12 0.80 -9.08 -6.25
CA ALA A 12 1.29 -8.16 -7.29
C ALA A 12 2.78 -7.77 -7.11
N GLY A 13 3.66 -8.76 -6.91
CA GLY A 13 5.10 -8.56 -6.74
C GLY A 13 5.55 -8.26 -5.30
N ASN A 14 4.64 -7.86 -4.43
CA ASN A 14 4.91 -7.58 -3.02
C ASN A 14 4.72 -8.86 -2.19
N ASP A 15 5.79 -9.38 -1.59
CA ASP A 15 5.79 -10.68 -0.92
C ASP A 15 5.82 -10.56 0.61
N PHE A 16 5.10 -11.46 1.28
CA PHE A 16 4.97 -11.44 2.73
C PHE A 16 5.20 -12.84 3.33
N ILE A 17 5.68 -12.82 4.59
CA ILE A 17 5.58 -13.95 5.50
C ILE A 17 4.25 -13.81 6.22
N LEU A 18 3.36 -14.81 6.15
CA LEU A 18 2.10 -14.83 6.89
C LEU A 18 2.17 -15.89 7.97
N ILE A 19 1.94 -15.49 9.22
CA ILE A 19 1.90 -16.37 10.40
C ILE A 19 0.48 -16.33 10.98
N ASP A 20 -0.14 -17.50 11.11
CA ASP A 20 -1.46 -17.65 11.72
C ASP A 20 -1.32 -18.07 13.19
N LEU A 21 -1.73 -17.18 14.09
CA LEU A 21 -1.77 -17.38 15.53
C LEU A 21 -3.20 -17.39 16.09
N ILE A 22 -4.24 -17.46 15.24
CA ILE A 22 -5.65 -17.39 15.68
C ILE A 22 -5.97 -18.44 16.74
N SER A 23 -5.42 -19.66 16.62
CA SER A 23 -5.64 -20.74 17.56
C SER A 23 -4.61 -20.81 18.70
N ARG A 24 -3.53 -20.02 18.64
CA ARG A 24 -2.40 -20.10 19.61
C ARG A 24 -2.38 -18.99 20.65
N GLY A 25 -3.14 -17.92 20.43
CA GLY A 25 -3.18 -16.76 21.32
C GLY A 25 -2.12 -15.71 21.01
N GLU A 26 -1.97 -14.73 21.91
CA GLU A 26 -1.10 -13.59 21.71
C GLU A 26 0.38 -13.99 21.88
N GLU A 27 1.12 -14.02 20.79
CA GLU A 27 2.58 -14.03 20.77
C GLU A 27 3.06 -12.77 20.04
N SER A 28 4.01 -12.05 20.62
CA SER A 28 4.59 -10.85 20.00
C SER A 28 5.92 -11.15 19.33
N PHE A 29 6.23 -10.39 18.29
CA PHE A 29 7.53 -10.41 17.62
C PHE A 29 8.27 -9.11 17.92
N SER A 30 9.54 -9.23 18.34
CA SER A 30 10.40 -8.06 18.49
C SER A 30 10.76 -7.51 17.12
N ARG A 31 11.18 -6.25 17.10
CA ARG A 31 11.66 -5.60 15.87
C ARG A 31 12.80 -6.39 15.21
N GLU A 32 13.73 -6.89 16.02
CA GLU A 32 14.89 -7.66 15.56
C GLU A 32 14.48 -9.01 14.97
N GLU A 33 13.46 -9.68 15.54
CA GLU A 33 12.90 -10.91 14.99
C GLU A 33 12.25 -10.66 13.63
N VAL A 34 11.48 -9.58 13.47
CA VAL A 34 10.87 -9.21 12.17
C VAL A 34 11.95 -8.93 11.13
N ILE A 35 12.96 -8.12 11.45
CA ILE A 35 14.08 -7.82 10.55
C ILE A 35 14.77 -9.12 10.14
N HIS A 36 15.03 -10.03 11.09
CA HIS A 36 15.68 -11.30 10.79
C HIS A 36 14.82 -12.19 9.88
N LEU A 37 13.52 -12.31 10.15
CA LEU A 37 12.61 -13.10 9.32
C LEU A 37 12.53 -12.55 7.88
N CYS A 38 12.49 -11.23 7.74
CA CYS A 38 12.37 -10.55 6.45
C CYS A 38 13.70 -10.45 5.68
N ASP A 39 14.86 -10.71 6.31
CA ASP A 39 16.16 -10.69 5.64
C ASP A 39 16.22 -11.77 4.56
N ARG A 40 16.43 -11.36 3.29
CA ARG A 40 16.43 -12.28 2.13
C ARG A 40 17.65 -13.19 2.05
N ARG A 41 18.65 -12.98 2.89
CA ARG A 41 19.91 -13.78 2.91
C ARG A 41 20.04 -14.65 4.15
N LYS A 42 19.52 -14.19 5.28
CA LYS A 42 19.70 -14.83 6.59
C LYS A 42 18.41 -15.38 7.18
N GLY A 43 17.26 -14.89 6.71
CA GLY A 43 15.93 -15.28 7.12
C GLY A 43 15.15 -15.99 6.02
N ILE A 44 13.83 -15.88 6.09
CA ILE A 44 12.89 -16.37 5.07
C ILE A 44 12.92 -15.42 3.86
N GLY A 45 13.06 -14.11 4.11
CA GLY A 45 13.08 -13.05 3.12
C GLY A 45 11.68 -12.65 2.66
N ALA A 46 11.32 -11.38 2.89
CA ALA A 46 10.04 -10.80 2.45
C ALA A 46 10.08 -9.27 2.54
N ASP A 47 9.09 -8.61 1.93
CA ASP A 47 8.87 -7.17 2.06
C ASP A 47 8.17 -6.83 3.39
N GLY A 48 7.57 -7.81 4.05
CA GLY A 48 6.95 -7.64 5.36
C GLY A 48 6.42 -8.92 5.98
N LEU A 49 5.94 -8.78 7.21
CA LEU A 49 5.38 -9.84 8.03
C LEU A 49 3.91 -9.53 8.35
N LEU A 50 3.02 -10.46 8.05
CA LEU A 50 1.59 -10.43 8.39
C LEU A 50 1.33 -11.45 9.48
N ILE A 51 0.67 -11.05 10.56
CA ILE A 51 0.34 -11.95 11.67
C ILE A 51 -1.16 -11.89 11.91
N LEU A 52 -1.81 -13.05 11.96
CA LEU A 52 -3.23 -13.17 12.26
C LEU A 52 -3.42 -13.59 13.71
N TYR A 53 -4.24 -12.85 14.45
CA TYR A 53 -4.59 -13.10 15.83
C TYR A 53 -6.09 -13.31 16.01
N PRO A 54 -6.56 -13.93 17.12
CA PRO A 54 -7.98 -13.97 17.42
C PRO A 54 -8.54 -12.55 17.63
N ALA A 55 -9.78 -12.31 17.18
CA ALA A 55 -10.50 -11.06 17.39
C ALA A 55 -11.90 -11.33 17.95
N GLN A 56 -12.46 -10.33 18.68
CA GLN A 56 -13.80 -10.43 19.27
C GLN A 56 -14.91 -10.07 18.25
N ASP A 57 -14.72 -8.97 17.50
CA ASP A 57 -15.74 -8.37 16.65
C ASP A 57 -15.54 -8.64 15.16
N ALA A 58 -14.47 -9.33 14.80
CA ALA A 58 -14.12 -9.71 13.43
C ALA A 58 -13.72 -11.19 13.38
N GLY A 59 -13.52 -11.74 12.19
CA GLY A 59 -13.00 -13.09 12.04
C GLY A 59 -11.63 -13.26 12.71
N PHE A 60 -10.76 -12.25 12.54
CA PHE A 60 -9.43 -12.18 13.13
C PHE A 60 -8.89 -10.74 13.10
N PHE A 61 -7.84 -10.51 13.89
CA PHE A 61 -7.07 -9.26 13.89
C PHE A 61 -5.78 -9.46 13.12
N VAL A 62 -5.29 -8.43 12.44
CA VAL A 62 -4.07 -8.45 11.65
C VAL A 62 -3.07 -7.44 12.18
N ASP A 63 -1.85 -7.88 12.46
CA ASP A 63 -0.68 -7.02 12.55
C ASP A 63 0.14 -7.11 11.27
N PHE A 64 0.66 -5.97 10.85
CA PHE A 64 1.57 -5.87 9.73
C PHE A 64 2.85 -5.12 10.11
N TYR A 65 3.98 -5.72 9.80
CA TYR A 65 5.30 -5.15 9.99
C TYR A 65 6.03 -5.05 8.66
N ASN A 66 6.64 -3.89 8.40
CA ASN A 66 7.58 -3.71 7.30
C ASN A 66 8.86 -4.54 7.54
N ALA A 67 9.66 -4.77 6.51
CA ALA A 67 10.90 -5.54 6.63
C ALA A 67 11.94 -4.91 7.59
N ASP A 68 11.85 -3.61 7.87
CA ASP A 68 12.69 -2.91 8.86
C ASP A 68 12.19 -3.04 10.31
N GLY A 69 11.14 -3.84 10.53
CA GLY A 69 10.51 -4.07 11.82
C GLY A 69 9.64 -2.91 12.32
N SER A 70 9.38 -1.90 11.52
CA SER A 70 8.40 -0.85 11.83
C SER A 70 6.98 -1.33 11.59
N ASN A 71 6.00 -0.76 12.32
CA ASN A 71 4.59 -1.05 12.06
C ASN A 71 4.20 -0.60 10.65
N GLY A 72 3.62 -1.50 9.89
CA GLY A 72 3.12 -1.24 8.55
C GLY A 72 1.77 -0.52 8.54
N SER A 73 1.43 0.06 7.41
CA SER A 73 0.07 0.53 7.11
C SER A 73 -0.66 -0.55 6.32
N LEU A 74 -2.00 -0.57 6.40
CA LEU A 74 -2.78 -1.51 5.59
C LEU A 74 -2.42 -1.34 4.12
N CYS A 75 -1.88 -2.42 3.55
CA CYS A 75 -1.48 -2.52 2.16
C CYS A 75 -2.51 -3.35 1.39
N GLY A 76 -3.01 -2.84 0.28
CA GLY A 76 -3.98 -3.55 -0.56
C GLY A 76 -3.44 -4.91 -1.07
N ASN A 77 -2.13 -5.03 -1.30
CA ASN A 77 -1.48 -6.27 -1.68
C ASN A 77 -1.53 -7.30 -0.55
N GLY A 78 -1.13 -6.88 0.67
CA GLY A 78 -1.21 -7.72 1.87
C GLY A 78 -2.65 -8.11 2.21
N ALA A 79 -3.61 -7.18 2.10
CA ALA A 79 -5.02 -7.48 2.33
C ALA A 79 -5.54 -8.58 1.40
N ARG A 80 -5.20 -8.52 0.09
CA ARG A 80 -5.58 -9.59 -0.86
C ARG A 80 -4.95 -10.93 -0.51
N CYS A 81 -3.68 -10.94 -0.07
CA CYS A 81 -3.03 -12.16 0.41
C CYS A 81 -3.76 -12.77 1.62
N ILE A 82 -4.13 -11.93 2.59
CA ILE A 82 -4.88 -12.33 3.79
C ILE A 82 -6.25 -12.89 3.42
N ILE A 83 -7.00 -12.23 2.54
CA ILE A 83 -8.31 -12.66 2.08
C ILE A 83 -8.20 -14.05 1.44
N LYS A 84 -7.28 -14.23 0.50
CA LYS A 84 -7.06 -15.52 -0.16
C LYS A 84 -6.72 -16.63 0.84
N TYR A 85 -5.75 -16.35 1.74
CA TYR A 85 -5.37 -17.28 2.80
C TYR A 85 -6.56 -17.68 3.66
N ALA A 86 -7.35 -16.71 4.10
CA ALA A 86 -8.50 -16.95 4.98
C ALA A 86 -9.58 -17.82 4.29
N PHE A 87 -9.83 -17.62 3.00
CA PHE A 87 -10.71 -18.51 2.21
C PHE A 87 -10.14 -19.93 2.10
N GLU A 88 -8.86 -20.08 1.84
CA GLU A 88 -8.19 -21.39 1.76
C GLU A 88 -8.22 -22.15 3.10
N GLN A 89 -8.29 -21.43 4.22
CA GLN A 89 -8.43 -22.01 5.56
C GLN A 89 -9.90 -22.14 6.02
N GLY A 90 -10.89 -21.79 5.20
CA GLY A 90 -12.32 -21.87 5.53
C GLY A 90 -12.73 -20.89 6.64
N MET A 91 -12.10 -19.73 6.72
CA MET A 91 -12.38 -18.67 7.70
C MET A 91 -13.46 -17.71 7.22
N ASP A 92 -13.95 -17.86 6.00
CA ASP A 92 -15.05 -17.03 5.47
C ASP A 92 -16.38 -17.40 6.11
N ARG A 93 -17.28 -16.42 6.14
CA ARG A 93 -18.69 -16.60 6.51
C ARG A 93 -19.54 -16.03 5.40
N ASP A 94 -20.42 -16.84 4.86
CA ASP A 94 -21.35 -16.44 3.75
C ASP A 94 -20.61 -15.83 2.53
N GLY A 95 -19.39 -16.34 2.23
CA GLY A 95 -18.58 -15.85 1.11
C GLY A 95 -17.84 -14.53 1.38
N GLU A 96 -17.80 -14.07 2.63
CA GLU A 96 -17.08 -12.87 3.04
C GLU A 96 -16.07 -13.16 4.16
N VAL A 97 -14.87 -12.64 4.04
CA VAL A 97 -13.87 -12.58 5.11
C VAL A 97 -13.91 -11.21 5.75
N ARG A 98 -13.97 -11.18 7.09
CA ARG A 98 -13.90 -9.93 7.88
C ARG A 98 -12.69 -9.98 8.78
N PHE A 99 -11.86 -8.95 8.72
CA PHE A 99 -10.68 -8.82 9.57
C PHE A 99 -10.52 -7.41 10.11
N GLN A 100 -9.93 -7.32 11.28
CA GLN A 100 -9.60 -6.05 11.92
C GLN A 100 -8.13 -5.69 11.65
N PHE A 101 -7.87 -4.43 11.31
CA PHE A 101 -6.54 -3.83 11.26
C PHE A 101 -6.57 -2.47 11.96
N GLY A 102 -5.78 -2.32 13.03
CA GLY A 102 -5.92 -1.22 13.95
C GLY A 102 -7.33 -1.15 14.56
N GLU A 103 -7.96 0.00 14.48
CA GLU A 103 -9.34 0.21 14.98
C GLU A 103 -10.44 -0.07 13.93
N LYS A 104 -10.07 -0.44 12.70
CA LYS A 104 -11.01 -0.59 11.59
C LYS A 104 -11.23 -2.05 11.22
N ILE A 105 -12.48 -2.37 10.89
CA ILE A 105 -12.85 -3.66 10.32
C ILE A 105 -12.92 -3.50 8.80
N TYR A 106 -12.29 -4.43 8.12
CA TYR A 106 -12.28 -4.55 6.66
C TYR A 106 -12.94 -5.85 6.24
N ARG A 107 -13.30 -5.93 4.97
CA ARG A 107 -13.92 -7.11 4.39
C ARG A 107 -13.34 -7.40 3.02
N GLY A 108 -13.44 -8.67 2.65
CA GLY A 108 -13.02 -9.13 1.34
C GLY A 108 -13.78 -10.36 0.90
N GLU A 109 -13.78 -10.59 -0.39
CA GLU A 109 -14.48 -11.68 -1.06
C GLU A 109 -13.52 -12.42 -1.99
N LEU A 110 -13.85 -13.66 -2.31
CA LEU A 110 -13.14 -14.47 -3.32
C LEU A 110 -14.18 -15.00 -4.34
N PRO A 111 -14.65 -14.16 -5.27
CA PRO A 111 -15.71 -14.53 -6.20
C PRO A 111 -15.31 -15.75 -7.04
N ASN A 112 -16.09 -16.84 -6.96
CA ASN A 112 -15.90 -18.08 -7.73
C ASN A 112 -14.47 -18.69 -7.62
N GLY A 113 -13.78 -18.49 -6.48
CA GLY A 113 -12.40 -18.93 -6.28
C GLY A 113 -11.35 -18.21 -7.14
N GLY A 114 -11.73 -17.04 -7.70
CA GLY A 114 -10.86 -16.22 -8.55
C GLY A 114 -9.94 -15.29 -7.77
N GLU A 115 -9.83 -14.03 -8.24
CA GLU A 115 -8.99 -13.03 -7.59
C GLU A 115 -9.66 -12.43 -6.35
N PRO A 116 -8.91 -12.20 -5.25
CA PRO A 116 -9.44 -11.58 -4.05
C PRO A 116 -9.91 -10.14 -4.29
N VAL A 117 -11.12 -9.83 -3.88
CA VAL A 117 -11.68 -8.48 -3.84
C VAL A 117 -11.51 -7.93 -2.44
N PHE A 118 -10.80 -6.83 -2.30
CA PHE A 118 -10.62 -6.10 -1.05
C PHE A 118 -11.49 -4.84 -1.05
N HIS A 119 -12.42 -4.74 -0.11
CA HIS A 119 -13.29 -3.58 0.05
C HIS A 119 -12.61 -2.52 0.89
N LEU A 120 -12.22 -1.43 0.25
CA LEU A 120 -11.70 -0.25 0.94
C LEU A 120 -12.83 0.51 1.64
N ASN A 121 -12.50 1.12 2.78
CA ASN A 121 -13.40 2.07 3.42
C ASN A 121 -13.58 3.32 2.55
N ARG A 122 -14.63 4.11 2.82
CA ARG A 122 -14.83 5.38 2.12
C ARG A 122 -13.58 6.23 2.20
N PRO A 123 -13.15 6.81 1.07
CA PRO A 123 -12.03 7.74 1.05
C PRO A 123 -12.28 8.91 2.00
N ALA A 124 -11.23 9.33 2.69
CA ALA A 124 -11.27 10.45 3.61
C ALA A 124 -10.36 11.59 3.12
N ARG A 125 -10.59 12.79 3.62
CA ARG A 125 -9.73 13.96 3.40
C ARG A 125 -9.41 14.23 1.92
N LEU A 126 -10.42 14.11 1.05
CA LEU A 126 -10.27 14.44 -0.36
C LEU A 126 -10.02 15.95 -0.55
N LYS A 127 -8.92 16.30 -1.22
CA LYS A 127 -8.60 17.68 -1.61
C LYS A 127 -8.15 17.69 -3.07
N LYS A 128 -8.86 18.41 -3.92
CA LYS A 128 -8.59 18.49 -5.37
C LYS A 128 -7.99 19.85 -5.75
N GLY A 129 -7.08 19.83 -6.72
CA GLY A 129 -6.63 21.04 -7.43
C GLY A 129 -5.86 22.04 -6.60
N PHE A 130 -4.99 21.61 -5.68
CA PHE A 130 -4.12 22.53 -4.96
C PHE A 130 -2.72 22.60 -5.61
N LYS A 131 -2.01 23.71 -5.32
CA LYS A 131 -0.64 23.87 -5.83
C LYS A 131 0.36 23.32 -4.83
N ILE A 132 1.35 22.59 -5.36
CA ILE A 132 2.49 22.07 -4.59
C ILE A 132 3.79 22.45 -5.31
N LYS A 133 4.82 22.74 -4.52
CA LYS A 133 6.13 23.11 -5.03
C LYS A 133 7.11 21.96 -4.87
N ALA A 134 7.62 21.45 -5.98
CA ALA A 134 8.72 20.47 -6.00
C ALA A 134 9.54 20.64 -7.29
N HIS A 135 10.79 20.18 -7.32
CA HIS A 135 11.72 20.31 -8.46
C HIS A 135 11.82 21.76 -8.98
N ASN A 136 11.81 22.73 -8.07
CA ASN A 136 11.80 24.17 -8.37
C ASN A 136 10.59 24.61 -9.23
N SER A 137 9.56 23.80 -9.35
CA SER A 137 8.34 24.07 -10.11
C SER A 137 7.12 24.08 -9.23
N LEU A 138 6.07 24.77 -9.66
CA LEU A 138 4.77 24.81 -9.02
C LEU A 138 3.75 24.14 -9.96
N PHE A 139 3.15 23.04 -9.54
CA PHE A 139 2.18 22.30 -10.36
C PHE A 139 0.95 21.89 -9.53
N THR A 140 -0.06 21.38 -10.20
CA THR A 140 -1.31 20.95 -9.58
C THR A 140 -1.16 19.56 -8.99
N ALA A 141 -1.72 19.36 -7.81
CA ALA A 141 -1.80 18.06 -7.18
C ALA A 141 -3.18 17.85 -6.55
N HIS A 142 -3.48 16.60 -6.24
CA HIS A 142 -4.68 16.17 -5.54
C HIS A 142 -4.26 15.29 -4.37
N PHE A 143 -5.08 15.25 -3.33
CA PHE A 143 -4.84 14.41 -2.17
C PHE A 143 -6.07 13.58 -1.86
N CYS A 144 -5.87 12.30 -1.56
CA CYS A 144 -6.92 11.40 -1.11
C CYS A 144 -6.36 10.40 -0.11
N ASP A 145 -7.12 10.14 0.95
CA ASP A 145 -6.81 9.07 1.90
C ASP A 145 -7.78 7.90 1.66
N THR A 146 -7.27 6.84 1.06
CA THR A 146 -8.00 5.59 0.77
C THR A 146 -7.69 4.46 1.76
N GLY A 147 -7.28 4.83 2.99
CA GLY A 147 -6.75 3.92 4.01
C GLY A 147 -5.25 4.13 4.24
N SER A 148 -4.59 4.73 3.26
CA SER A 148 -3.30 5.40 3.38
C SER A 148 -3.32 6.72 2.61
N PRO A 149 -2.50 7.71 3.01
CA PRO A 149 -2.48 9.01 2.35
C PRO A 149 -1.78 8.94 0.98
N HIS A 150 -2.44 9.49 -0.05
CA HIS A 150 -1.96 9.54 -1.42
C HIS A 150 -1.95 10.96 -1.97
N LEU A 151 -0.84 11.35 -2.59
CA LEU A 151 -0.75 12.50 -3.47
C LEU A 151 -0.89 12.00 -4.90
N ILE A 152 -1.72 12.66 -5.69
CA ILE A 152 -1.95 12.36 -7.10
C ILE A 152 -1.50 13.56 -7.92
N VAL A 153 -0.65 13.33 -8.90
CA VAL A 153 -0.08 14.35 -9.80
C VAL A 153 -0.23 13.87 -11.23
N ASP A 154 -0.96 14.62 -12.06
CA ASP A 154 -0.96 14.37 -13.50
C ASP A 154 0.38 14.84 -14.09
N ILE A 155 1.06 13.97 -14.84
CA ILE A 155 2.35 14.30 -15.43
C ILE A 155 2.24 15.46 -16.42
N ASN A 156 1.07 15.67 -17.03
CA ASN A 156 0.81 16.81 -17.91
C ASN A 156 0.83 18.16 -17.19
N ASP A 157 0.74 18.17 -15.85
CA ASP A 157 0.87 19.38 -15.03
C ASP A 157 2.32 19.65 -14.60
N VAL A 158 3.24 18.69 -14.79
CA VAL A 158 4.62 18.79 -14.34
C VAL A 158 5.51 19.35 -15.43
N PRO A 159 6.19 20.50 -15.24
CA PRO A 159 7.14 21.05 -16.21
C PRO A 159 8.34 20.12 -16.41
N VAL A 160 8.74 19.94 -17.68
CA VAL A 160 9.99 19.22 -18.03
C VAL A 160 11.22 19.96 -17.50
N ASP A 161 11.17 21.29 -17.50
CA ASP A 161 12.21 22.17 -16.97
C ASP A 161 11.53 23.39 -16.33
N HIS A 162 11.90 23.70 -15.09
CA HIS A 162 11.34 24.83 -14.33
C HIS A 162 11.48 26.19 -15.02
N ARG A 163 12.47 26.34 -15.93
CA ARG A 163 12.68 27.54 -16.75
C ARG A 163 11.64 27.71 -17.85
N TYR A 164 10.96 26.62 -18.22
CA TYR A 164 9.95 26.58 -19.28
C TYR A 164 8.65 25.93 -18.77
N PRO A 165 7.92 26.59 -17.86
CA PRO A 165 6.76 25.98 -17.18
C PRO A 165 5.61 25.60 -18.11
N GLY A 166 5.55 26.16 -19.32
CA GLY A 166 4.57 25.77 -20.34
C GLY A 166 4.90 24.51 -21.12
N LYS A 167 6.10 23.92 -20.92
CA LYS A 167 6.49 22.64 -21.52
C LYS A 167 6.44 21.55 -20.47
N THR A 168 5.39 20.76 -20.49
CA THR A 168 5.12 19.68 -19.53
C THR A 168 5.42 18.30 -20.13
N PHE A 169 5.45 17.27 -19.27
CA PHE A 169 5.57 15.89 -19.73
C PHE A 169 4.27 15.45 -20.41
N SER A 170 4.39 14.70 -21.50
CA SER A 170 3.26 14.13 -22.25
C SER A 170 3.15 12.61 -22.09
N ASP A 171 4.20 11.97 -21.59
CA ASP A 171 4.28 10.54 -21.29
C ASP A 171 5.33 10.30 -20.21
N PHE A 172 5.45 9.04 -19.78
CA PHE A 172 6.39 8.65 -18.75
C PHE A 172 7.85 8.48 -19.23
N THR A 173 8.14 8.72 -20.50
CA THR A 173 9.51 8.65 -21.03
C THR A 173 10.37 9.75 -20.40
N GLY A 174 11.38 9.33 -19.63
CA GLY A 174 12.24 10.27 -18.90
C GLY A 174 11.56 11.03 -17.76
N PHE A 175 10.34 10.67 -17.37
CA PHE A 175 9.69 11.27 -16.21
C PHE A 175 10.43 10.86 -14.90
N PRO A 176 10.78 11.82 -14.03
CA PRO A 176 11.67 11.57 -12.88
C PRO A 176 10.90 11.02 -11.66
N VAL A 177 10.32 9.81 -11.79
CA VAL A 177 9.53 9.18 -10.69
C VAL A 177 10.31 9.12 -9.39
N ASP A 178 11.55 8.66 -9.43
CA ASP A 178 12.39 8.50 -8.23
C ASP A 178 12.73 9.85 -7.57
N GLY A 179 13.17 10.81 -8.36
CA GLY A 179 13.57 12.13 -7.84
C GLY A 179 12.39 12.91 -7.27
N LEU A 180 11.34 13.04 -8.08
CA LEU A 180 10.15 13.80 -7.71
C LEU A 180 9.31 13.06 -6.65
N GLY A 181 9.22 11.74 -6.76
CA GLY A 181 8.53 10.88 -5.79
C GLY A 181 9.14 10.99 -4.40
N ARG A 182 10.47 10.89 -4.29
CA ARG A 182 11.19 11.05 -3.01
C ARG A 182 10.97 12.44 -2.40
N GLU A 183 11.07 13.50 -3.21
CA GLU A 183 10.87 14.88 -2.73
C GLU A 183 9.46 15.10 -2.21
N LEU A 184 8.45 14.70 -2.99
CA LEU A 184 7.04 14.84 -2.61
C LEU A 184 6.63 13.94 -1.43
N ARG A 185 7.19 12.73 -1.34
CA ARG A 185 7.00 11.78 -0.25
C ARG A 185 7.31 12.42 1.12
N CYS A 186 8.37 13.23 1.16
CA CYS A 186 8.86 13.91 2.36
C CYS A 186 8.49 15.41 2.41
N HIS A 187 7.55 15.85 1.58
CA HIS A 187 7.19 17.26 1.50
C HIS A 187 6.72 17.79 2.86
N PRO A 188 7.16 19.00 3.30
CA PRO A 188 6.86 19.56 4.62
C PRO A 188 5.36 19.63 4.94
N ASP A 189 4.51 19.88 3.96
CA ASP A 189 3.06 19.97 4.13
C ASP A 189 2.42 18.64 4.59
N PHE A 190 3.14 17.53 4.47
CA PHE A 190 2.67 16.19 4.85
C PHE A 190 3.50 15.56 5.98
N ALA A 191 4.42 16.33 6.59
CA ALA A 191 5.21 15.90 7.72
C ALA A 191 4.35 15.68 8.98
N PRO A 192 4.74 14.77 9.91
CA PRO A 192 5.92 13.90 9.82
C PRO A 192 5.67 12.59 9.06
N GLN A 193 4.42 12.16 8.84
CA GLN A 193 4.08 10.83 8.30
C GLN A 193 4.44 10.69 6.82
N GLY A 194 4.38 11.79 6.03
CA GLY A 194 4.48 11.77 4.59
C GLY A 194 3.36 10.96 3.93
N LEU A 195 3.51 10.64 2.65
CA LEU A 195 2.46 10.00 1.85
C LEU A 195 3.05 9.15 0.70
N ASN A 196 2.19 8.37 0.05
CA ASN A 196 2.50 7.75 -1.23
C ASN A 196 2.30 8.77 -2.36
N VAL A 197 3.13 8.74 -3.39
CA VAL A 197 3.04 9.65 -4.52
C VAL A 197 2.68 8.88 -5.77
N ASN A 198 1.58 9.28 -6.40
CA ASN A 198 1.06 8.63 -7.59
C ASN A 198 1.15 9.63 -8.75
N PHE A 199 1.93 9.29 -9.76
CA PHE A 199 1.99 10.02 -11.00
C PHE A 199 1.06 9.36 -12.00
N ILE A 200 0.15 10.12 -12.58
CA ILE A 200 -0.85 9.60 -13.49
C ILE A 200 -0.75 10.26 -14.87
N LYS A 201 -1.21 9.51 -15.85
CA LYS A 201 -1.54 10.03 -17.18
C LYS A 201 -2.91 9.48 -17.57
N THR A 202 -3.88 10.34 -17.76
CA THR A 202 -5.17 9.97 -18.29
C THR A 202 -5.03 9.63 -19.78
N VAL A 203 -5.47 8.45 -20.19
CA VAL A 203 -5.47 7.98 -21.57
C VAL A 203 -6.82 8.29 -22.23
N ASP A 204 -7.90 7.93 -21.55
CA ASP A 204 -9.29 8.19 -21.96
C ASP A 204 -10.21 8.17 -20.70
N GLU A 205 -11.53 8.20 -20.92
CA GLU A 205 -12.55 8.25 -19.84
C GLU A 205 -12.51 7.04 -18.87
N HIS A 206 -11.92 5.92 -19.30
CA HIS A 206 -11.90 4.67 -18.53
C HIS A 206 -10.50 4.17 -18.22
N ASN A 207 -9.47 4.79 -18.79
CA ASN A 207 -8.10 4.29 -18.70
C ASN A 207 -7.14 5.38 -18.25
N LEU A 208 -6.33 5.05 -17.27
CA LEU A 208 -5.17 5.85 -16.85
C LEU A 208 -3.93 4.95 -16.70
N ILE A 209 -2.77 5.55 -16.89
CA ILE A 209 -1.48 4.94 -16.56
C ILE A 209 -1.03 5.54 -15.25
N ILE A 210 -0.53 4.71 -14.34
CA ILE A 210 -0.08 5.14 -13.01
C ILE A 210 1.31 4.57 -12.73
N ARG A 211 2.16 5.40 -12.09
CA ARG A 211 3.42 5.00 -11.47
C ARG A 211 3.44 5.54 -10.06
N THR A 212 3.84 4.70 -9.10
CA THR A 212 3.74 5.03 -7.67
C THR A 212 5.08 4.94 -6.98
N TRP A 213 5.47 6.01 -6.28
CA TRP A 213 6.51 6.00 -5.25
C TRP A 213 5.86 5.68 -3.92
N GLU A 214 6.21 4.55 -3.32
CA GLU A 214 5.50 4.04 -2.16
C GLU A 214 6.23 4.33 -0.86
N ARG A 215 5.48 4.87 0.10
CA ARG A 215 5.94 5.12 1.47
C ARG A 215 6.19 3.80 2.20
N GLY A 216 7.36 3.64 2.81
CA GLY A 216 7.77 2.43 3.51
C GLY A 216 8.61 1.49 2.65
N VAL A 217 8.39 1.48 1.32
CA VAL A 217 9.30 0.87 0.34
C VAL A 217 10.40 1.84 -0.03
N GLU A 218 10.07 3.15 -0.04
CA GLU A 218 10.95 4.26 -0.40
C GLU A 218 11.53 4.09 -1.82
N GLY A 219 10.66 3.64 -2.72
CA GLY A 219 10.96 3.38 -4.12
C GLY A 219 9.70 3.24 -4.95
N GLU A 220 9.88 3.13 -6.27
CA GLU A 220 8.78 2.79 -7.18
C GLU A 220 8.37 1.33 -7.00
N THR A 221 7.06 1.05 -7.00
CA THR A 221 6.49 -0.28 -6.90
C THR A 221 5.67 -0.64 -8.13
N ASP A 222 5.58 -1.93 -8.43
CA ASP A 222 4.83 -2.44 -9.58
C ASP A 222 3.32 -2.23 -9.47
N ALA A 223 2.79 -2.14 -8.25
CA ALA A 223 1.35 -1.93 -8.02
C ALA A 223 1.06 -1.38 -6.62
N CYS A 224 0.24 -0.32 -6.56
CA CYS A 224 -0.33 0.22 -5.33
C CYS A 224 -1.85 0.31 -5.48
N GLY A 225 -2.59 -0.66 -4.92
CA GLY A 225 -4.05 -0.74 -5.05
C GLY A 225 -4.78 0.45 -4.42
N THR A 226 -4.35 0.93 -3.26
CA THR A 226 -4.90 2.13 -2.60
C THR A 226 -4.59 3.39 -3.41
N GLY A 227 -3.41 3.46 -4.03
CA GLY A 227 -3.01 4.55 -4.93
C GLY A 227 -3.83 4.58 -6.23
N SER A 228 -4.05 3.40 -6.83
CA SER A 228 -4.92 3.29 -8.02
C SER A 228 -6.35 3.73 -7.73
N THR A 229 -6.87 3.35 -6.56
CA THR A 229 -8.21 3.81 -6.10
C THR A 229 -8.22 5.32 -5.88
N ALA A 230 -7.19 5.90 -5.26
CA ALA A 230 -7.08 7.34 -5.04
C ALA A 230 -7.01 8.13 -6.36
N ALA A 231 -6.35 7.56 -7.38
CA ALA A 231 -6.23 8.16 -8.69
C ALA A 231 -7.53 8.14 -9.51
N ALA A 232 -8.43 7.17 -9.24
CA ALA A 232 -9.71 7.02 -9.94
C ALA A 232 -10.85 7.91 -9.38
N ILE A 233 -10.64 8.61 -8.24
CA ILE A 233 -11.60 9.49 -7.57
C ILE A 233 -11.44 10.94 -8.06
#